data_88f09eef276df8153b926c5ce107fb3d
#
_entry.id   88f09eef276df8153b926c5ce107fb3d
#
_cell.length_a   1.000
_cell.length_b   1.000
_cell.length_c   1.000
_cell.angle_alpha   90.00
_cell.angle_beta   90.00
_cell.angle_gamma   90.00
#
_symmetry.space_group_name_H-M   'P 1'
#
loop_
_entity.id
_entity.type
_entity.pdbx_description
1 polymer ?
#
loop_
_entity_poly.entity_id
_entity_poly.type
_entity_poly.pdbx_seq_one_letter_code
_entity_poly.pdbx_strand_id
1 'polypeptide(L)'
;MFLRMMFMNPFLGIWIIFTALATGYLFLFMQSIITSSANGENRMPFFPPFENWWDDAAQPYLRLLGILACCLAPAVLCREYLGPDVWYLTLLLGILGFCYFSMALLAVTLCDSLLALDPRLIVSSILRVPGQYGVYCLLFIVLMAATFASPRWIRQLPIPLLKYPIYQHLLAQFFFLYISAVQMRLLGLLFHTARKRLQWKF
;
A
#
# COMPACT_ATOMS: atom_id res chain seq x y z
N MET A 1 -0.78 15.14 -23.46
CA MET A 1 -0.74 16.46 -22.79
C MET A 1 0.20 16.46 -21.59
N PHE A 2 0.15 15.48 -20.70
CA PHE A 2 0.99 15.37 -19.49
C PHE A 2 2.50 15.31 -19.78
N LEU A 3 2.93 14.47 -20.70
CA LEU A 3 4.34 14.35 -21.12
C LEU A 3 4.92 15.67 -21.69
N ARG A 4 4.10 16.44 -22.42
CA ARG A 4 4.53 17.76 -22.93
C ARG A 4 4.76 18.77 -21.82
N MET A 5 3.94 18.74 -20.76
CA MET A 5 4.14 19.60 -19.57
C MET A 5 5.40 19.22 -18.77
N MET A 6 5.74 17.91 -18.70
CA MET A 6 6.97 17.44 -18.05
C MET A 6 8.23 17.98 -18.74
N PHE A 7 8.24 18.01 -20.08
CA PHE A 7 9.39 18.53 -20.83
C PHE A 7 9.49 20.07 -20.79
N MET A 8 8.37 20.77 -20.57
CA MET A 8 8.37 22.23 -20.46
C MET A 8 8.78 22.75 -19.07
N ASN A 9 8.78 21.88 -18.04
CA ASN A 9 9.12 22.30 -16.68
C ASN A 9 10.07 21.27 -16.04
N PRO A 10 11.40 21.43 -16.19
CA PRO A 10 12.39 20.46 -15.70
C PRO A 10 12.30 20.23 -14.18
N PHE A 11 11.83 21.21 -13.42
CA PHE A 11 11.57 21.06 -11.99
C PHE A 11 10.47 20.04 -11.68
N LEU A 12 9.44 19.95 -12.51
CA LEU A 12 8.38 18.95 -12.39
C LEU A 12 8.91 17.53 -12.60
N GLY A 13 9.77 17.34 -13.60
CA GLY A 13 10.41 16.04 -13.87
C GLY A 13 11.27 15.56 -12.70
N ILE A 14 12.13 16.45 -12.18
CA ILE A 14 12.98 16.15 -11.04
C ILE A 14 12.14 15.81 -9.80
N TRP A 15 11.08 16.58 -9.53
CA TRP A 15 10.19 16.35 -8.39
C TRP A 15 9.48 15.00 -8.47
N ILE A 16 9.00 14.59 -9.66
CA ILE A 16 8.36 13.28 -9.88
C ILE A 16 9.35 12.15 -9.63
N ILE A 17 10.57 12.25 -10.15
CA ILE A 17 11.61 11.23 -9.95
C ILE A 17 11.94 11.11 -8.47
N PHE A 18 12.15 12.24 -7.78
CA PHE A 18 12.45 12.23 -6.35
C PHE A 18 11.32 11.61 -5.53
N THR A 19 10.07 11.95 -5.84
CA THR A 19 8.89 11.38 -5.18
C THR A 19 8.77 9.88 -5.44
N ALA A 20 9.05 9.43 -6.66
CA ALA A 20 9.04 8.01 -7.02
C ALA A 20 10.09 7.22 -6.23
N LEU A 21 11.33 7.73 -6.16
CA LEU A 21 12.41 7.11 -5.41
C LEU A 21 12.12 7.07 -3.90
N ALA A 22 11.63 8.18 -3.35
CA ALA A 22 11.24 8.24 -1.94
C ALA A 22 10.11 7.25 -1.60
N THR A 23 9.10 7.14 -2.49
CA THR A 23 7.99 6.20 -2.33
C THR A 23 8.48 4.75 -2.44
N GLY A 24 9.38 4.46 -3.37
CA GLY A 24 9.96 3.13 -3.54
C GLY A 24 10.78 2.68 -2.32
N TYR A 25 11.63 3.57 -1.79
CA TYR A 25 12.38 3.30 -0.58
C TYR A 25 11.49 3.11 0.66
N LEU A 26 10.44 3.93 0.77
CA LEU A 26 9.44 3.75 1.82
C LEU A 26 8.74 2.39 1.68
N PHE A 27 8.42 1.99 0.46
CA PHE A 27 7.80 0.69 0.21
C PHE A 27 8.73 -0.47 0.56
N LEU A 28 10.04 -0.37 0.28
CA LEU A 28 11.04 -1.34 0.72
C LEU A 28 11.05 -1.49 2.25
N PHE A 29 11.01 -0.37 2.97
CA PHE A 29 10.90 -0.40 4.43
C PHE A 29 9.58 -1.07 4.89
N MET A 30 8.47 -0.80 4.24
CA MET A 30 7.19 -1.47 4.54
C MET A 30 7.25 -2.98 4.29
N GLN A 31 7.94 -3.42 3.23
CA GLN A 31 8.19 -4.84 2.96
C GLN A 31 9.01 -5.49 4.07
N SER A 32 10.04 -4.80 4.59
CA SER A 32 10.84 -5.32 5.70
C SER A 32 10.01 -5.50 6.99
N ILE A 33 9.04 -4.60 7.25
CA ILE A 33 8.09 -4.74 8.37
C ILE A 33 7.20 -5.98 8.19
N ILE A 34 6.69 -6.21 6.98
CA ILE A 34 5.87 -7.40 6.68
C ILE A 34 6.68 -8.68 6.92
N THR A 35 7.90 -8.75 6.38
CA THR A 35 8.76 -9.93 6.46
C THR A 35 9.17 -10.23 7.90
N SER A 36 9.59 -9.22 8.67
CA SER A 36 9.92 -9.35 10.09
C SER A 36 8.72 -9.84 10.90
N SER A 37 7.55 -9.27 10.66
CA SER A 37 6.30 -9.67 11.35
C SER A 37 5.82 -11.06 10.93
N ALA A 38 6.01 -11.45 9.66
CA ALA A 38 5.71 -12.78 9.15
C ALA A 38 6.60 -13.87 9.78
N ASN A 39 7.84 -13.51 10.14
CA ASN A 39 8.77 -14.37 10.86
C ASN A 39 8.49 -14.42 12.38
N GLY A 40 7.56 -13.62 12.87
CA GLY A 40 7.20 -13.57 14.30
C GLY A 40 8.17 -12.74 15.14
N GLU A 41 8.96 -11.87 14.52
CA GLU A 41 9.87 -10.98 15.25
C GLU A 41 9.08 -9.87 15.96
N ASN A 42 9.37 -9.68 17.25
CA ASN A 42 8.70 -8.62 18.03
C ASN A 42 9.35 -7.24 17.88
N ARG A 43 10.54 -7.18 17.30
CA ARG A 43 11.27 -5.93 17.08
C ARG A 43 10.90 -5.32 15.74
N MET A 44 10.86 -3.99 15.69
CA MET A 44 10.72 -3.28 14.44
C MET A 44 12.05 -3.39 13.67
N PRO A 45 12.02 -3.72 12.37
CA PRO A 45 13.24 -3.78 11.57
C PRO A 45 13.89 -2.39 11.49
N PHE A 46 15.21 -2.36 11.39
CA PHE A 46 15.94 -1.14 11.07
C PHE A 46 15.64 -0.71 9.62
N PHE A 47 15.77 0.57 9.36
CA PHE A 47 15.73 1.05 7.98
C PHE A 47 16.81 0.34 7.16
N PRO A 48 16.46 -0.24 6.00
CA PRO A 48 17.42 -0.89 5.14
C PRO A 48 18.49 0.14 4.70
N PRO A 49 19.77 -0.25 4.63
CA PRO A 49 20.80 0.65 4.11
C PRO A 49 20.48 0.99 2.64
N PHE A 50 20.69 2.24 2.25
CA PHE A 50 20.56 2.67 0.87
C PHE A 50 21.90 2.52 0.16
N GLU A 51 22.04 1.45 -0.61
CA GLU A 51 23.28 1.13 -1.32
C GLU A 51 23.16 1.37 -2.82
N ASN A 52 22.02 0.99 -3.39
CA ASN A 52 21.77 1.07 -4.82
C ASN A 52 20.38 1.64 -5.11
N TRP A 53 20.34 2.79 -5.80
CA TRP A 53 19.07 3.46 -6.13
C TRP A 53 18.09 2.59 -6.95
N TRP A 54 18.64 1.63 -7.73
CA TRP A 54 17.80 0.74 -8.54
C TRP A 54 17.11 -0.30 -7.68
N ASP A 55 17.88 -1.03 -6.88
CA ASP A 55 17.37 -2.16 -6.08
C ASP A 55 16.59 -1.67 -4.85
N ASP A 56 17.02 -0.55 -4.25
CA ASP A 56 16.45 -0.04 -3.00
C ASP A 56 15.28 0.92 -3.20
N ALA A 57 15.12 1.50 -4.40
CA ALA A 57 14.06 2.46 -4.64
C ALA A 57 13.27 2.22 -5.93
N ALA A 58 13.94 2.08 -7.09
CA ALA A 58 13.24 2.01 -8.37
C ALA A 58 12.48 0.68 -8.52
N GLN A 59 13.12 -0.45 -8.21
CA GLN A 59 12.51 -1.77 -8.32
C GLN A 59 11.31 -1.95 -7.35
N PRO A 60 11.39 -1.60 -6.05
CA PRO A 60 10.23 -1.62 -5.16
C PRO A 60 9.10 -0.71 -5.63
N TYR A 61 9.42 0.47 -6.16
CA TYR A 61 8.40 1.36 -6.74
C TYR A 61 7.67 0.73 -7.92
N LEU A 62 8.40 0.09 -8.85
CA LEU A 62 7.80 -0.62 -9.98
C LEU A 62 6.93 -1.80 -9.53
N ARG A 63 7.34 -2.53 -8.50
CA ARG A 63 6.54 -3.60 -7.90
C ARG A 63 5.24 -3.05 -7.31
N LEU A 64 5.31 -1.94 -6.57
CA LEU A 64 4.13 -1.27 -6.04
C LEU A 64 3.17 -0.82 -7.15
N LEU A 65 3.70 -0.21 -8.21
CA LEU A 65 2.90 0.17 -9.39
C LEU A 65 2.25 -1.05 -10.06
N GLY A 66 2.96 -2.16 -10.18
CA GLY A 66 2.42 -3.42 -10.72
C GLY A 66 1.24 -3.95 -9.89
N ILE A 67 1.38 -3.95 -8.57
CA ILE A 67 0.30 -4.36 -7.66
C ILE A 67 -0.91 -3.43 -7.81
N LEU A 68 -0.69 -2.12 -7.78
CA LEU A 68 -1.76 -1.12 -7.93
C LEU A 68 -2.45 -1.24 -9.30
N ALA A 69 -1.68 -1.42 -10.37
CA ALA A 69 -2.23 -1.60 -11.71
C ALA A 69 -3.13 -2.84 -11.77
N CYS A 70 -2.69 -3.99 -11.27
CA CYS A 70 -3.50 -5.20 -11.22
C CYS A 70 -4.79 -5.03 -10.40
N CYS A 71 -4.73 -4.31 -9.29
CA CYS A 71 -5.88 -4.12 -8.42
C CYS A 71 -6.91 -3.14 -8.98
N LEU A 72 -6.43 -2.05 -9.63
CA LEU A 72 -7.29 -0.98 -10.11
C LEU A 72 -7.72 -1.17 -11.58
N ALA A 73 -6.96 -1.89 -12.38
CA ALA A 73 -7.26 -2.09 -13.81
C ALA A 73 -8.69 -2.57 -14.07
N PRO A 74 -9.25 -3.56 -13.34
CA PRO A 74 -10.61 -4.01 -13.60
C PRO A 74 -11.67 -2.90 -13.40
N ALA A 75 -11.50 -2.07 -12.36
CA ALA A 75 -12.41 -0.97 -12.06
C ALA A 75 -12.29 0.17 -13.09
N VAL A 76 -11.07 0.51 -13.49
CA VAL A 76 -10.80 1.54 -14.49
C VAL A 76 -11.33 1.10 -15.86
N LEU A 77 -11.02 -0.11 -16.29
CA LEU A 77 -11.51 -0.66 -17.55
C LEU A 77 -13.03 -0.74 -17.59
N CYS A 78 -13.66 -1.19 -16.50
CA CYS A 78 -15.13 -1.21 -16.39
C CYS A 78 -15.73 0.19 -16.62
N ARG A 79 -15.16 1.21 -15.99
CA ARG A 79 -15.62 2.60 -16.12
C ARG A 79 -15.46 3.14 -17.55
N GLU A 80 -14.31 2.85 -18.19
CA GLU A 80 -14.00 3.35 -19.53
C GLU A 80 -14.86 2.67 -20.62
N TYR A 81 -15.06 1.35 -20.51
CA TYR A 81 -15.79 0.59 -21.55
C TYR A 81 -17.31 0.57 -21.35
N LEU A 82 -17.80 0.56 -20.12
CA LEU A 82 -19.23 0.45 -19.82
C LEU A 82 -19.90 1.80 -19.52
N GLY A 83 -19.09 2.87 -19.40
CA GLY A 83 -19.58 4.21 -19.15
C GLY A 83 -19.96 4.49 -17.68
N PRO A 84 -20.40 5.74 -17.40
CA PRO A 84 -20.70 6.18 -16.04
C PRO A 84 -21.96 5.57 -15.43
N ASP A 85 -22.86 5.02 -16.25
CA ASP A 85 -24.15 4.49 -15.81
C ASP A 85 -24.04 3.23 -14.94
N VAL A 86 -22.90 2.51 -15.06
CA VAL A 86 -22.59 1.30 -14.27
C VAL A 86 -21.69 1.59 -13.06
N TRP A 87 -21.86 2.73 -12.42
CA TRP A 87 -21.05 3.17 -11.28
C TRP A 87 -21.01 2.14 -10.13
N TYR A 88 -22.11 1.41 -9.90
CA TYR A 88 -22.19 0.34 -8.88
C TYR A 88 -21.24 -0.82 -9.16
N LEU A 89 -21.06 -1.20 -10.45
CA LEU A 89 -20.14 -2.25 -10.84
C LEU A 89 -18.68 -1.79 -10.67
N THR A 90 -18.39 -0.55 -11.03
CA THR A 90 -17.06 0.06 -10.81
C THR A 90 -16.73 0.10 -9.32
N LEU A 91 -17.68 0.45 -8.47
CA LEU A 91 -17.53 0.47 -7.02
C LEU A 91 -17.30 -0.93 -6.47
N LEU A 92 -18.09 -1.93 -6.92
CA LEU A 92 -17.90 -3.33 -6.53
C LEU A 92 -16.51 -3.85 -6.90
N LEU A 93 -16.06 -3.59 -8.14
CA LEU A 93 -14.71 -3.97 -8.59
C LEU A 93 -13.62 -3.24 -7.80
N GLY A 94 -13.84 -1.97 -7.43
CA GLY A 94 -12.94 -1.22 -6.57
C GLY A 94 -12.79 -1.84 -5.18
N ILE A 95 -13.90 -2.27 -4.55
CA ILE A 95 -13.90 -2.97 -3.26
C ILE A 95 -13.18 -4.31 -3.36
N LEU A 96 -13.47 -5.08 -4.41
CA LEU A 96 -12.78 -6.36 -4.66
C LEU A 96 -11.28 -6.14 -4.89
N GLY A 97 -10.90 -5.14 -5.68
CA GLY A 97 -9.50 -4.75 -5.89
C GLY A 97 -8.80 -4.34 -4.59
N PHE A 98 -9.50 -3.64 -3.70
CA PHE A 98 -8.97 -3.27 -2.39
C PHE A 98 -8.74 -4.50 -1.48
N CYS A 99 -9.69 -5.43 -1.45
CA CYS A 99 -9.50 -6.69 -0.75
C CYS A 99 -8.36 -7.51 -1.37
N TYR A 100 -8.27 -7.55 -2.68
CA TYR A 100 -7.18 -8.25 -3.37
C TYR A 100 -5.80 -7.62 -3.06
N PHE A 101 -5.72 -6.29 -2.99
CA PHE A 101 -4.49 -5.53 -2.79
C PHE A 101 -3.67 -5.99 -1.58
N SER A 102 -4.30 -6.18 -0.44
CA SER A 102 -3.61 -6.56 0.80
C SER A 102 -2.93 -7.93 0.70
N MET A 103 -3.63 -8.91 0.11
CA MET A 103 -3.05 -10.25 -0.11
C MET A 103 -2.02 -10.26 -1.24
N ALA A 104 -2.23 -9.48 -2.30
CA ALA A 104 -1.28 -9.30 -3.39
C ALA A 104 0.05 -8.71 -2.88
N LEU A 105 -0.05 -7.69 -2.03
CA LEU A 105 1.10 -7.06 -1.39
C LEU A 105 1.88 -8.07 -0.52
N LEU A 106 1.18 -8.86 0.28
CA LEU A 106 1.78 -9.93 1.08
C LEU A 106 2.50 -10.96 0.20
N ALA A 107 1.82 -11.44 -0.87
CA ALA A 107 2.37 -12.45 -1.77
C ALA A 107 3.62 -11.94 -2.49
N VAL A 108 3.59 -10.73 -3.05
CA VAL A 108 4.75 -10.13 -3.73
C VAL A 108 5.91 -9.91 -2.77
N THR A 109 5.63 -9.47 -1.54
CA THR A 109 6.67 -9.24 -0.53
C THR A 109 7.36 -10.55 -0.12
N LEU A 110 6.60 -11.62 0.09
CA LEU A 110 7.16 -12.88 0.57
C LEU A 110 7.80 -13.73 -0.54
N CYS A 111 7.27 -13.65 -1.77
CA CYS A 111 7.82 -14.37 -2.93
C CYS A 111 8.91 -13.58 -3.66
N ASP A 112 9.11 -12.32 -3.32
CA ASP A 112 10.02 -11.38 -3.99
C ASP A 112 9.83 -11.30 -5.52
N SER A 113 8.63 -11.60 -6.00
CA SER A 113 8.31 -11.72 -7.43
C SER A 113 6.92 -11.21 -7.75
N LEU A 114 6.79 -10.47 -8.87
CA LEU A 114 5.50 -10.06 -9.42
C LEU A 114 4.66 -11.25 -9.94
N LEU A 115 5.28 -12.40 -10.22
CA LEU A 115 4.54 -13.61 -10.62
C LEU A 115 3.60 -14.12 -9.51
N ALA A 116 3.84 -13.73 -8.26
CA ALA A 116 2.96 -14.03 -7.13
C ALA A 116 1.60 -13.28 -7.19
N LEU A 117 1.42 -12.36 -8.15
CA LEU A 117 0.14 -11.69 -8.42
C LEU A 117 -0.89 -12.59 -9.12
N ASP A 118 -0.61 -13.89 -9.30
CA ASP A 118 -1.57 -14.82 -9.90
C ASP A 118 -2.89 -14.79 -9.10
N PRO A 119 -4.02 -14.43 -9.75
CA PRO A 119 -5.33 -14.36 -9.08
C PRO A 119 -5.74 -15.69 -8.45
N ARG A 120 -5.32 -16.81 -9.05
CA ARG A 120 -5.63 -18.15 -8.54
C ARG A 120 -5.00 -18.38 -7.17
N LEU A 121 -3.75 -17.96 -6.99
CA LEU A 121 -3.02 -18.08 -5.74
C LEU A 121 -3.64 -17.18 -4.68
N ILE A 122 -3.93 -15.92 -5.02
CA ILE A 122 -4.43 -14.92 -4.06
C ILE A 122 -5.86 -15.27 -3.64
N VAL A 123 -6.76 -15.51 -4.57
CA VAL A 123 -8.17 -15.86 -4.25
C VAL A 123 -8.25 -17.15 -3.44
N SER A 124 -7.49 -18.19 -3.82
CA SER A 124 -7.46 -19.42 -3.04
C SER A 124 -6.93 -19.21 -1.62
N SER A 125 -5.97 -18.32 -1.43
CA SER A 125 -5.43 -17.95 -0.13
C SER A 125 -6.46 -17.24 0.75
N ILE A 126 -7.19 -16.28 0.19
CA ILE A 126 -8.29 -15.58 0.88
C ILE A 126 -9.37 -16.58 1.34
N LEU A 127 -9.76 -17.51 0.46
CA LEU A 127 -10.79 -18.51 0.75
C LEU A 127 -10.36 -19.54 1.81
N ARG A 128 -9.06 -19.75 2.02
CA ARG A 128 -8.55 -20.65 3.08
C ARG A 128 -8.60 -20.06 4.48
N VAL A 129 -8.61 -18.71 4.60
CA VAL A 129 -8.55 -17.98 5.87
C VAL A 129 -9.59 -16.84 5.94
N PRO A 130 -10.87 -17.09 5.61
CA PRO A 130 -11.84 -16.01 5.41
C PRO A 130 -12.10 -15.19 6.69
N GLY A 131 -12.19 -15.85 7.85
CA GLY A 131 -12.47 -15.17 9.11
C GLY A 131 -11.33 -14.23 9.56
N GLN A 132 -10.09 -14.72 9.54
CA GLN A 132 -8.93 -13.91 9.93
C GLN A 132 -8.70 -12.78 8.95
N TYR A 133 -8.88 -13.06 7.65
CA TYR A 133 -8.75 -12.07 6.60
C TYR A 133 -9.85 -11.01 6.67
N GLY A 134 -11.09 -11.39 6.97
CA GLY A 134 -12.20 -10.45 7.17
C GLY A 134 -11.95 -9.47 8.32
N VAL A 135 -11.42 -9.95 9.45
CA VAL A 135 -11.02 -9.08 10.58
C VAL A 135 -9.90 -8.11 10.16
N TYR A 136 -8.91 -8.61 9.42
CA TYR A 136 -7.84 -7.76 8.89
C TYR A 136 -8.39 -6.67 7.96
N CYS A 137 -9.26 -7.01 7.00
CA CYS A 137 -9.88 -6.06 6.09
C CYS A 137 -10.67 -4.98 6.84
N LEU A 138 -11.41 -5.36 7.88
CA LEU A 138 -12.17 -4.42 8.71
C LEU A 138 -11.23 -3.46 9.43
N LEU A 139 -10.18 -3.97 10.07
CA LEU A 139 -9.15 -3.14 10.72
C LEU A 139 -8.46 -2.21 9.70
N PHE A 140 -8.14 -2.73 8.51
CA PHE A 140 -7.53 -1.95 7.45
C PHE A 140 -8.42 -0.79 7.01
N ILE A 141 -9.73 -1.02 6.83
CA ILE A 141 -10.70 0.02 6.49
C ILE A 141 -10.79 1.08 7.59
N VAL A 142 -10.85 0.67 8.86
CA VAL A 142 -10.90 1.60 10.01
C VAL A 142 -9.63 2.46 10.07
N LEU A 143 -8.46 1.87 9.90
CA LEU A 143 -7.19 2.59 9.91
C LEU A 143 -7.07 3.55 8.71
N MET A 144 -7.53 3.13 7.52
CA MET A 144 -7.61 4.01 6.36
C MET A 144 -8.56 5.19 6.59
N ALA A 145 -9.74 4.94 7.15
CA ALA A 145 -10.69 6.00 7.49
C ALA A 145 -10.07 6.99 8.49
N ALA A 146 -9.35 6.50 9.50
CA ALA A 146 -8.61 7.34 10.45
C ALA A 146 -7.54 8.19 9.76
N THR A 147 -6.82 7.62 8.77
CA THR A 147 -5.83 8.36 7.97
C THR A 147 -6.46 9.50 7.19
N PHE A 148 -7.59 9.26 6.53
CA PHE A 148 -8.32 10.31 5.78
C PHE A 148 -8.97 11.34 6.69
N ALA A 149 -9.35 10.97 7.90
CA ALA A 149 -9.93 11.89 8.89
C ALA A 149 -8.87 12.73 9.61
N SER A 150 -7.62 12.25 9.68
CA SER A 150 -6.54 12.89 10.44
C SER A 150 -6.30 14.38 10.12
N PRO A 151 -6.31 14.86 8.84
CA PRO A 151 -6.11 16.27 8.56
C PRO A 151 -7.23 17.16 9.10
N ARG A 152 -8.47 16.64 9.17
CA ARG A 152 -9.62 17.37 9.73
C ARG A 152 -9.48 17.50 11.25
N TRP A 153 -9.11 16.43 11.94
CA TRP A 153 -8.91 16.41 13.38
C TRP A 153 -7.72 17.28 13.80
N ILE A 154 -6.61 17.23 13.05
CA ILE A 154 -5.42 18.03 13.31
C ILE A 154 -5.75 19.55 13.26
N ARG A 155 -6.60 19.98 12.32
CA ARG A 155 -7.03 21.37 12.20
C ARG A 155 -7.88 21.87 13.38
N GLN A 156 -8.57 20.97 14.06
CA GLN A 156 -9.44 21.29 15.20
C GLN A 156 -8.67 21.37 16.52
N LEU A 157 -7.42 20.92 16.56
CA LEU A 157 -6.61 20.97 17.77
C LEU A 157 -6.24 22.41 18.11
N PRO A 158 -6.52 22.89 19.35
CA PRO A 158 -6.23 24.27 19.78
C PRO A 158 -4.75 24.48 20.10
N ILE A 159 -3.85 24.03 19.25
CA ILE A 159 -2.40 24.14 19.44
C ILE A 159 -1.89 25.30 18.58
N PRO A 160 -1.24 26.31 19.17
CA PRO A 160 -0.80 27.51 18.43
C PRO A 160 0.18 27.22 17.30
N LEU A 161 1.02 26.18 17.43
CA LEU A 161 1.94 25.72 16.38
C LEU A 161 1.19 25.20 15.14
N LEU A 162 0.00 24.60 15.30
CA LEU A 162 -0.80 24.06 14.20
C LEU A 162 -1.54 25.15 13.39
N LYS A 163 -1.40 26.43 13.73
CA LYS A 163 -1.88 27.53 12.87
C LYS A 163 -1.11 27.60 11.54
N TYR A 164 0.13 27.14 11.52
CA TYR A 164 0.94 27.11 10.29
C TYR A 164 0.69 25.84 9.49
N PRO A 165 0.36 25.94 8.19
CA PRO A 165 0.01 24.77 7.35
C PRO A 165 1.14 23.73 7.24
N ILE A 166 2.39 24.16 7.36
CA ILE A 166 3.57 23.29 7.33
C ILE A 166 3.52 22.23 8.44
N TYR A 167 3.24 22.64 9.68
CA TYR A 167 3.17 21.71 10.81
C TYR A 167 1.98 20.78 10.72
N GLN A 168 0.84 21.24 10.16
CA GLN A 168 -0.31 20.38 9.90
C GLN A 168 0.05 19.27 8.90
N HIS A 169 0.74 19.62 7.81
CA HIS A 169 1.19 18.65 6.81
C HIS A 169 2.20 17.65 7.38
N LEU A 170 3.19 18.13 8.13
CA LEU A 170 4.18 17.24 8.76
C LEU A 170 3.52 16.24 9.72
N LEU A 171 2.60 16.71 10.55
CA LEU A 171 1.89 15.85 11.50
C LEU A 171 0.98 14.85 10.76
N ALA A 172 0.28 15.28 9.71
CA ALA A 172 -0.54 14.40 8.88
C ALA A 172 0.31 13.32 8.19
N GLN A 173 1.49 13.65 7.68
CA GLN A 173 2.42 12.71 7.09
C GLN A 173 2.97 11.72 8.12
N PHE A 174 3.28 12.19 9.32
CA PHE A 174 3.71 11.31 10.41
C PHE A 174 2.61 10.29 10.77
N PHE A 175 1.36 10.73 10.91
CA PHE A 175 0.23 9.84 11.13
C PHE A 175 0.04 8.84 10.00
N PHE A 176 0.14 9.29 8.75
CA PHE A 176 0.06 8.42 7.59
C PHE A 176 1.12 7.32 7.63
N LEU A 177 2.38 7.67 7.88
CA LEU A 177 3.48 6.70 7.96
C LEU A 177 3.29 5.72 9.12
N TYR A 178 2.91 6.22 10.29
CA TYR A 178 2.67 5.39 11.47
C TYR A 178 1.55 4.38 11.23
N ILE A 179 0.40 4.84 10.73
CA ILE A 179 -0.74 3.97 10.44
C ILE A 179 -0.37 2.94 9.35
N SER A 180 0.37 3.35 8.32
CA SER A 180 0.84 2.44 7.28
C SER A 180 1.77 1.36 7.85
N ALA A 181 2.70 1.71 8.74
CA ALA A 181 3.55 0.75 9.42
C ALA A 181 2.75 -0.25 10.27
N VAL A 182 1.74 0.22 11.00
CA VAL A 182 0.82 -0.64 11.76
C VAL A 182 0.06 -1.60 10.84
N GLN A 183 -0.44 -1.12 9.70
CA GLN A 183 -1.14 -1.96 8.71
C GLN A 183 -0.23 -3.06 8.15
N MET A 184 1.03 -2.73 7.80
CA MET A 184 2.00 -3.70 7.31
C MET A 184 2.37 -4.74 8.38
N ARG A 185 2.48 -4.31 9.63
CA ARG A 185 2.70 -5.23 10.75
C ARG A 185 1.53 -6.18 10.96
N LEU A 186 0.29 -5.68 10.92
CA LEU A 186 -0.91 -6.52 11.02
C LEU A 186 -0.99 -7.54 9.87
N LEU A 187 -0.61 -7.15 8.67
CA LEU A 187 -0.57 -8.03 7.51
C LEU A 187 0.46 -9.15 7.67
N GLY A 188 1.66 -8.84 8.16
CA GLY A 188 2.69 -9.83 8.48
C GLY A 188 2.25 -10.80 9.59
N LEU A 189 1.61 -10.29 10.65
CA LEU A 189 1.06 -11.13 11.73
C LEU A 189 -0.09 -12.02 11.26
N LEU A 190 -0.93 -11.54 10.35
CA LEU A 190 -1.95 -12.36 9.70
C LEU A 190 -1.30 -13.58 9.03
N PHE A 191 -0.23 -13.36 8.26
CA PHE A 191 0.50 -14.46 7.64
C PHE A 191 1.11 -15.40 8.68
N HIS A 192 1.75 -14.88 9.70
CA HIS A 192 2.35 -15.69 10.77
C HIS A 192 1.33 -16.65 11.39
N THR A 193 0.14 -16.14 11.73
CA THR A 193 -0.94 -16.93 12.34
C THR A 193 -1.60 -17.90 11.35
N ALA A 194 -1.68 -17.51 10.07
CA ALA A 194 -2.33 -18.28 9.02
C ALA A 194 -1.37 -19.20 8.23
N ARG A 195 -0.07 -19.15 8.49
CA ARG A 195 0.98 -19.83 7.73
C ARG A 195 0.69 -21.33 7.47
N LYS A 196 0.22 -22.05 8.50
CA LYS A 196 -0.12 -23.48 8.41
C LYS A 196 -1.29 -23.75 7.46
N ARG A 197 -2.22 -22.80 7.30
CA ARG A 197 -3.42 -22.93 6.45
C ARG A 197 -3.16 -22.47 5.02
N LEU A 198 -2.30 -21.48 4.84
CA LEU A 198 -1.98 -20.93 3.53
C LEU A 198 -1.16 -21.90 2.67
N GLN A 199 -0.34 -22.79 3.29
CA GLN A 199 0.46 -23.83 2.61
C GLN A 199 1.30 -23.26 1.44
N TRP A 200 1.72 -22.01 1.53
CA TRP A 200 2.64 -21.47 0.54
C TRP A 200 3.97 -22.21 0.68
N LYS A 201 4.36 -22.93 -0.36
CA LYS A 201 5.67 -23.55 -0.48
C LYS A 201 6.59 -22.49 -1.10
N PHE A 202 7.44 -21.91 -0.30
CA PHE A 202 8.56 -21.10 -0.76
C PHE A 202 9.78 -22.00 -0.97
#